data_a3564157ff7f020f860f7349549dee47
#
_entry.id   a3564157ff7f020f860f7349549dee47
#
_cell.length_a   1.000
_cell.length_b   1.000
_cell.length_c   1.000
_cell.angle_alpha   90.00
_cell.angle_beta   90.00
_cell.angle_gamma   90.00
#
_symmetry.space_group_name_H-M   'P 1'
#
loop_
_entity.id
_entity.type
_entity.pdbx_description
1 polymer ?
#
loop_
_entity_poly.entity_id
_entity_poly.type
_entity_poly.pdbx_seq_one_letter_code
_entity_poly.pdbx_strand_id
1 'polypeptide(L)'
;MRIWNRVAVAAAVAAGLAVVGGTAGAAPVPAAAPKGSCKLVTVREAGTVLGSPVGAGKQKTGSAGGVTGDRCVWSAKKKGTGGLKGKPLELEVVVESGSALAASYQREKAEDPLEADDVAGLGDEAFIKDLKLHVMVGERVLSVALHNYRYPKPLTEQQIQQKEEDAAKLAVGRLKPS
;
A
#
# COMPACT_ATOMS: atom_id res chain seq x y z
N MET A 1 53.77 -6.97 4.97
CA MET A 1 54.26 -5.62 4.72
C MET A 1 53.50 -5.03 3.54
N ARG A 2 52.54 -4.14 3.77
CA ARG A 2 51.93 -3.32 2.72
C ARG A 2 51.78 -1.91 3.24
N ILE A 3 52.40 -0.99 2.54
CA ILE A 3 52.65 0.41 2.84
C ILE A 3 51.37 1.22 2.57
N TRP A 4 50.91 1.98 3.56
CA TRP A 4 49.82 2.92 3.44
C TRP A 4 50.30 4.25 2.87
N ASN A 5 49.83 4.61 1.66
CA ASN A 5 50.00 5.96 1.12
C ASN A 5 48.85 6.85 1.63
N ARG A 6 49.20 7.81 2.49
CA ARG A 6 48.31 8.91 2.87
C ARG A 6 48.46 10.04 1.85
N VAL A 7 47.39 10.31 1.10
CA VAL A 7 47.28 11.52 0.28
C VAL A 7 46.49 12.56 1.09
N ALA A 8 47.16 13.63 1.47
CA ALA A 8 46.52 14.79 2.07
C ALA A 8 45.99 15.70 0.96
N VAL A 9 44.68 15.94 0.94
CA VAL A 9 44.05 16.95 0.06
C VAL A 9 43.72 18.18 0.91
N ALA A 10 44.36 19.29 0.63
CA ALA A 10 44.08 20.59 1.23
C ALA A 10 42.80 21.17 0.58
N ALA A 11 41.79 21.47 1.39
CA ALA A 11 40.58 22.13 0.96
C ALA A 11 40.73 23.65 1.13
N ALA A 12 40.62 24.40 0.03
CA ALA A 12 40.52 25.85 0.02
C ALA A 12 39.05 26.24 0.30
N VAL A 13 38.82 27.01 1.36
CA VAL A 13 37.53 27.58 1.73
C VAL A 13 37.36 28.90 0.97
N ALA A 14 36.47 28.95 -0.01
CA ALA A 14 35.99 30.19 -0.60
C ALA A 14 34.62 30.53 0.02
N ALA A 15 34.59 31.58 0.86
CA ALA A 15 33.37 32.12 1.43
C ALA A 15 32.64 32.97 0.37
N GLY A 16 31.61 32.43 -0.25
CA GLY A 16 30.65 33.16 -1.11
C GLY A 16 29.34 33.38 -0.37
N LEU A 17 29.09 34.60 0.11
CA LEU A 17 27.77 35.02 0.62
C LEU A 17 26.84 35.25 -0.58
N ALA A 18 26.03 34.22 -0.90
CA ALA A 18 24.87 34.34 -1.79
C ALA A 18 23.64 34.58 -0.93
N VAL A 19 23.12 35.83 -0.98
CA VAL A 19 21.79 36.18 -0.47
C VAL A 19 20.78 35.53 -1.42
N VAL A 20 20.27 34.35 -1.07
CA VAL A 20 19.16 33.71 -1.78
C VAL A 20 17.88 34.26 -1.19
N GLY A 21 17.24 35.16 -1.95
CA GLY A 21 15.86 35.58 -1.68
C GLY A 21 14.95 34.34 -1.73
N GLY A 22 14.54 33.89 -0.55
CA GLY A 22 13.61 32.78 -0.41
C GLY A 22 12.22 33.17 -0.92
N THR A 23 11.86 32.71 -2.11
CA THR A 23 10.45 32.58 -2.45
C THR A 23 9.88 31.51 -1.51
N ALA A 24 8.99 31.92 -0.61
CA ALA A 24 8.24 31.00 0.22
C ALA A 24 7.44 30.06 -0.71
N GLY A 25 8.04 28.91 -1.01
CA GLY A 25 7.36 27.87 -1.74
C GLY A 25 6.11 27.47 -0.93
N ALA A 26 4.93 27.65 -1.51
CA ALA A 26 3.71 27.15 -0.93
C ALA A 26 3.92 25.65 -0.63
N ALA A 27 3.78 25.27 0.63
CA ALA A 27 3.84 23.87 1.02
C ALA A 27 2.82 23.10 0.15
N PRO A 28 3.17 21.94 -0.40
CA PRO A 28 2.24 21.15 -1.20
C PRO A 28 1.00 20.88 -0.35
N VAL A 29 -0.15 21.32 -0.83
CA VAL A 29 -1.44 21.04 -0.20
C VAL A 29 -1.60 19.52 -0.25
N PRO A 30 -1.71 18.82 0.89
CA PRO A 30 -1.85 17.38 0.89
C PRO A 30 -3.08 17.02 0.06
N ALA A 31 -2.88 16.20 -0.97
CA ALA A 31 -3.96 15.74 -1.83
C ALA A 31 -5.03 15.08 -0.96
N ALA A 32 -6.24 15.63 -0.99
CA ALA A 32 -7.34 15.09 -0.20
C ALA A 32 -7.48 13.60 -0.47
N ALA A 33 -7.41 12.78 0.58
CA ALA A 33 -7.63 11.34 0.46
C ALA A 33 -8.97 11.08 -0.26
N PRO A 34 -9.05 10.11 -1.18
CA PRO A 34 -10.31 9.81 -1.82
C PRO A 34 -11.34 9.50 -0.75
N LYS A 35 -12.46 10.20 -0.78
CA LYS A 35 -13.55 10.00 0.19
C LYS A 35 -14.11 8.58 0.00
N GLY A 36 -13.55 7.63 0.72
CA GLY A 36 -14.03 6.26 0.87
C GLY A 36 -13.28 5.21 0.04
N SER A 37 -12.47 4.39 0.71
CA SER A 37 -11.83 3.19 0.13
C SER A 37 -12.85 2.24 -0.52
N CYS A 38 -14.09 2.23 -0.04
CA CYS A 38 -15.19 1.48 -0.65
C CYS A 38 -15.57 1.95 -2.07
N LYS A 39 -15.08 3.10 -2.52
CA LYS A 39 -15.28 3.59 -3.90
C LYS A 39 -14.20 3.08 -4.87
N LEU A 40 -13.09 2.57 -4.34
CA LEU A 40 -11.96 2.09 -5.14
C LEU A 40 -12.23 0.74 -5.78
N VAL A 41 -13.05 -0.09 -5.13
CA VAL A 41 -13.52 -1.37 -5.66
C VAL A 41 -15.04 -1.40 -5.48
N THR A 42 -15.77 -1.64 -6.56
CA THR A 42 -17.23 -1.75 -6.50
C THR A 42 -17.66 -3.10 -5.93
N VAL A 43 -18.90 -3.20 -5.46
CA VAL A 43 -19.49 -4.47 -4.98
C VAL A 43 -19.39 -5.58 -6.01
N ARG A 44 -19.61 -5.27 -7.30
CA ARG A 44 -19.50 -6.23 -8.39
C ARG A 44 -18.06 -6.72 -8.58
N GLU A 45 -17.10 -5.83 -8.58
CA GLU A 45 -15.67 -6.14 -8.72
C GLU A 45 -15.16 -6.96 -7.55
N ALA A 46 -15.50 -6.56 -6.32
CA ALA A 46 -15.19 -7.34 -5.12
C ALA A 46 -15.77 -8.77 -5.19
N GLY A 47 -17.00 -8.89 -5.71
CA GLY A 47 -17.61 -10.18 -5.96
C GLY A 47 -16.87 -11.03 -7.00
N THR A 48 -16.34 -10.40 -8.05
CA THR A 48 -15.51 -11.07 -9.08
C THR A 48 -14.18 -11.55 -8.47
N VAL A 49 -13.46 -10.69 -7.75
CA VAL A 49 -12.21 -11.02 -7.06
C VAL A 49 -12.42 -12.19 -6.09
N LEU A 50 -13.46 -12.13 -5.28
CA LEU A 50 -13.75 -13.18 -4.29
C LEU A 50 -14.34 -14.45 -4.91
N GLY A 51 -14.79 -14.41 -6.18
CA GLY A 51 -15.47 -15.53 -6.84
C GLY A 51 -16.84 -15.86 -6.23
N SER A 52 -17.47 -14.89 -5.56
CA SER A 52 -18.75 -15.05 -4.86
C SER A 52 -19.47 -13.70 -4.74
N PRO A 53 -20.82 -13.66 -4.81
CA PRO A 53 -21.56 -12.46 -4.48
C PRO A 53 -21.17 -11.92 -3.10
N VAL A 54 -21.03 -10.60 -2.98
CA VAL A 54 -20.72 -9.91 -1.73
C VAL A 54 -21.83 -8.95 -1.33
N GLY A 55 -21.82 -8.51 -0.08
CA GLY A 55 -22.61 -7.36 0.39
C GLY A 55 -21.95 -6.02 0.09
N ALA A 56 -22.61 -4.94 0.51
CA ALA A 56 -21.99 -3.63 0.52
C ALA A 56 -20.71 -3.64 1.38
N GLY A 57 -19.68 -2.95 0.91
CA GLY A 57 -18.44 -2.81 1.65
C GLY A 57 -18.67 -2.08 2.99
N LYS A 58 -18.02 -2.55 4.05
CA LYS A 58 -18.05 -1.93 5.36
C LYS A 58 -16.85 -1.00 5.49
N GLN A 59 -17.12 0.30 5.55
CA GLN A 59 -16.09 1.33 5.68
C GLN A 59 -15.77 1.62 7.15
N LYS A 60 -14.49 1.82 7.45
CA LYS A 60 -13.98 2.36 8.72
C LYS A 60 -12.83 3.29 8.44
N THR A 61 -12.82 4.44 9.11
CA THR A 61 -11.71 5.40 9.06
C THR A 61 -11.05 5.49 10.42
N GLY A 62 -9.74 5.61 10.46
CA GLY A 62 -8.96 5.77 11.67
C GLY A 62 -7.72 6.61 11.42
N SER A 63 -7.16 7.17 12.51
CA SER A 63 -5.91 7.93 12.45
C SER A 63 -5.03 7.54 13.62
N ALA A 64 -3.74 7.31 13.35
CA ALA A 64 -2.73 7.04 14.35
C ALA A 64 -1.35 7.49 13.85
N GLY A 65 -0.53 8.08 14.74
CA GLY A 65 0.86 8.42 14.42
C GLY A 65 1.08 9.33 13.22
N GLY A 66 0.14 10.23 12.91
CA GLY A 66 0.24 11.11 11.74
C GLY A 66 -0.17 10.46 10.41
N VAL A 67 -0.66 9.22 10.45
CA VAL A 67 -1.22 8.51 9.30
C VAL A 67 -2.74 8.40 9.47
N THR A 68 -3.48 8.72 8.41
CA THR A 68 -4.93 8.50 8.33
C THR A 68 -5.20 7.37 7.38
N GLY A 69 -5.89 6.33 7.86
CA GLY A 69 -6.30 5.18 7.07
C GLY A 69 -7.80 5.13 6.87
N ASP A 70 -8.22 4.83 5.65
CA ASP A 70 -9.59 4.53 5.28
C ASP A 70 -9.67 3.10 4.75
N ARG A 71 -10.45 2.26 5.40
CA ARG A 71 -10.53 0.83 5.19
C ARG A 71 -11.91 0.43 4.70
N CYS A 72 -11.98 -0.41 3.68
CA CYS A 72 -13.21 -1.08 3.24
C CYS A 72 -13.06 -2.60 3.25
N VAL A 73 -14.08 -3.30 3.75
CA VAL A 73 -14.12 -4.76 3.79
C VAL A 73 -15.37 -5.26 3.12
N TRP A 74 -15.23 -6.16 2.13
CA TRP A 74 -16.31 -6.91 1.50
C TRP A 74 -16.24 -8.37 1.93
N SER A 75 -17.37 -8.91 2.36
CA SER A 75 -17.48 -10.31 2.78
C SER A 75 -18.31 -11.11 1.78
N ALA A 76 -17.81 -12.27 1.37
CA ALA A 76 -18.54 -13.20 0.52
C ALA A 76 -19.84 -13.68 1.19
N LYS A 77 -20.95 -13.72 0.44
CA LYS A 77 -22.25 -14.16 0.98
C LYS A 77 -22.32 -15.67 1.24
N LYS A 78 -21.54 -16.47 0.50
CA LYS A 78 -21.48 -17.92 0.70
C LYS A 78 -20.55 -18.23 1.86
N LYS A 79 -21.09 -18.75 2.96
CA LYS A 79 -20.32 -19.36 4.02
C LYS A 79 -19.61 -20.59 3.46
N GLY A 80 -18.30 -20.69 3.70
CA GLY A 80 -17.55 -21.89 3.35
C GLY A 80 -16.85 -21.90 1.99
N THR A 81 -16.86 -20.83 1.22
CA THR A 81 -15.99 -20.68 0.04
C THR A 81 -14.70 -19.99 0.43
N GLY A 82 -13.70 -20.77 0.87
CA GLY A 82 -12.34 -20.29 1.11
C GLY A 82 -12.08 -19.64 2.46
N GLY A 83 -12.98 -19.68 3.43
CA GLY A 83 -12.79 -19.03 4.74
C GLY A 83 -12.49 -19.99 5.90
N LEU A 84 -12.13 -19.45 7.06
CA LEU A 84 -12.12 -20.18 8.32
C LEU A 84 -13.52 -20.71 8.62
N LYS A 85 -13.62 -21.87 9.30
CA LYS A 85 -14.91 -22.51 9.62
C LYS A 85 -15.91 -21.49 10.17
N GLY A 86 -16.99 -21.25 9.43
CA GLY A 86 -18.03 -20.28 9.79
C GLY A 86 -17.75 -18.81 9.48
N LYS A 87 -16.57 -18.46 8.95
CA LYS A 87 -16.26 -17.10 8.48
C LYS A 87 -16.24 -17.03 6.95
N PRO A 88 -16.80 -15.99 6.32
CA PRO A 88 -16.69 -15.80 4.89
C PRO A 88 -15.27 -15.41 4.47
N LEU A 89 -14.94 -15.66 3.20
CA LEU A 89 -13.78 -15.03 2.57
C LEU A 89 -14.01 -13.50 2.50
N GLU A 90 -13.00 -12.72 2.83
CA GLU A 90 -13.11 -11.27 2.86
C GLU A 90 -11.99 -10.62 2.03
N LEU A 91 -12.35 -9.57 1.29
CA LEU A 91 -11.42 -8.65 0.64
C LEU A 91 -11.35 -7.38 1.47
N GLU A 92 -10.16 -6.99 1.85
CA GLU A 92 -9.87 -5.73 2.52
C GLU A 92 -9.07 -4.82 1.60
N VAL A 93 -9.48 -3.56 1.52
CA VAL A 93 -8.75 -2.49 0.84
C VAL A 93 -8.59 -1.33 1.81
N VAL A 94 -7.36 -0.93 2.06
CA VAL A 94 -7.01 0.20 2.92
C VAL A 94 -6.28 1.25 2.10
N VAL A 95 -6.65 2.52 2.26
CA VAL A 95 -5.90 3.66 1.71
C VAL A 95 -5.39 4.49 2.87
N GLU A 96 -4.11 4.68 2.91
CA GLU A 96 -3.44 5.50 3.92
C GLU A 96 -2.85 6.76 3.29
N SER A 97 -2.81 7.83 4.08
CA SER A 97 -2.19 9.11 3.72
C SER A 97 -1.62 9.79 4.97
N GLY A 98 -0.62 10.64 4.78
CA GLY A 98 -0.03 11.39 5.89
C GLY A 98 1.48 11.57 5.73
N SER A 99 2.05 12.52 6.45
CA SER A 99 3.45 12.91 6.33
C SER A 99 4.45 11.82 6.74
N ALA A 100 4.04 10.88 7.58
CA ALA A 100 4.89 9.77 8.05
C ALA A 100 4.82 8.52 7.15
N LEU A 101 3.94 8.53 6.14
CA LEU A 101 3.56 7.33 5.40
C LEU A 101 4.71 6.75 4.57
N ALA A 102 5.43 7.59 3.82
CA ALA A 102 6.55 7.13 2.99
C ALA A 102 7.63 6.44 3.83
N ALA A 103 7.98 7.01 4.98
CA ALA A 103 8.97 6.40 5.89
C ALA A 103 8.44 5.09 6.50
N SER A 104 7.14 5.01 6.79
CA SER A 104 6.51 3.78 7.30
C SER A 104 6.53 2.67 6.25
N TYR A 105 6.17 2.99 5.01
CA TYR A 105 6.19 2.08 3.87
C TYR A 105 7.59 1.49 3.62
N GLN A 106 8.62 2.35 3.56
CA GLN A 106 9.99 1.91 3.34
C GLN A 106 10.53 1.07 4.51
N ARG A 107 10.13 1.38 5.74
CA ARG A 107 10.49 0.59 6.92
C ARG A 107 9.84 -0.80 6.84
N GLU A 108 8.56 -0.89 6.54
CA GLU A 108 7.84 -2.16 6.42
C GLU A 108 8.46 -3.07 5.34
N LYS A 109 8.84 -2.50 4.19
CA LYS A 109 9.55 -3.20 3.13
C LYS A 109 10.94 -3.69 3.58
N ALA A 110 11.66 -2.88 4.36
CA ALA A 110 13.04 -3.16 4.78
C ALA A 110 13.15 -4.08 6.01
N GLU A 111 12.11 -4.24 6.81
CA GLU A 111 12.14 -5.03 8.06
C GLU A 111 12.48 -6.51 7.82
N ASP A 112 12.02 -7.07 6.71
CA ASP A 112 12.43 -8.40 6.26
C ASP A 112 12.48 -8.45 4.72
N PRO A 113 13.63 -8.11 4.12
CA PRO A 113 13.77 -8.06 2.67
C PRO A 113 13.69 -9.45 2.00
N LEU A 114 13.77 -10.55 2.76
CA LEU A 114 13.60 -11.90 2.23
C LEU A 114 12.12 -12.31 2.12
N GLU A 115 11.24 -11.60 2.82
CA GLU A 115 9.79 -11.84 2.80
C GLU A 115 9.02 -10.83 1.94
N ALA A 116 9.68 -9.78 1.46
CA ALA A 116 9.08 -8.77 0.61
C ALA A 116 9.38 -9.05 -0.87
N ASP A 117 8.38 -9.53 -1.60
CA ASP A 117 8.47 -9.76 -3.05
C ASP A 117 8.01 -8.51 -3.81
N ASP A 118 8.88 -7.94 -4.63
CA ASP A 118 8.57 -6.79 -5.47
C ASP A 118 7.55 -7.15 -6.56
N VAL A 119 6.53 -6.30 -6.73
CA VAL A 119 5.49 -6.46 -7.74
C VAL A 119 5.60 -5.35 -8.78
N ALA A 120 5.94 -5.72 -10.01
CA ALA A 120 6.10 -4.77 -11.10
C ALA A 120 4.76 -4.29 -11.69
N GLY A 121 4.71 -3.04 -12.14
CA GLY A 121 3.59 -2.49 -12.92
C GLY A 121 2.38 -2.05 -12.08
N LEU A 122 2.49 -2.00 -10.76
CA LEU A 122 1.47 -1.48 -9.87
C LEU A 122 1.93 -0.21 -9.19
N GLY A 123 1.20 0.90 -9.39
CA GLY A 123 1.52 2.18 -8.77
C GLY A 123 2.90 2.72 -9.14
N ASP A 124 3.54 3.37 -8.21
CA ASP A 124 4.91 3.88 -8.34
C ASP A 124 5.91 2.84 -7.82
N GLU A 125 5.51 2.08 -6.81
CA GLU A 125 6.23 0.97 -6.22
C GLU A 125 5.22 0.02 -5.57
N ALA A 126 5.45 -1.30 -5.60
CA ALA A 126 4.62 -2.28 -4.91
C ALA A 126 5.42 -3.49 -4.43
N PHE A 127 5.00 -4.05 -3.31
CA PHE A 127 5.53 -5.30 -2.78
C PHE A 127 4.44 -6.12 -2.06
N ILE A 128 4.65 -7.43 -1.98
CA ILE A 128 3.84 -8.34 -1.15
C ILE A 128 4.68 -8.75 0.05
N LYS A 129 4.09 -8.65 1.23
CA LYS A 129 4.66 -9.14 2.49
C LYS A 129 3.53 -9.72 3.35
N ASP A 130 3.76 -10.88 3.98
CA ASP A 130 2.76 -11.54 4.84
C ASP A 130 1.40 -11.75 4.15
N LEU A 131 1.39 -12.09 2.87
CA LEU A 131 0.17 -12.23 2.06
C LEU A 131 -0.69 -10.96 2.09
N LYS A 132 -0.07 -9.82 1.99
CA LYS A 132 -0.68 -8.51 1.86
C LYS A 132 0.09 -7.70 0.84
N LEU A 133 -0.61 -7.20 -0.15
CA LEU A 133 -0.06 -6.35 -1.20
C LEU A 133 -0.07 -4.89 -0.75
N HIS A 134 1.08 -4.24 -0.82
CA HIS A 134 1.27 -2.82 -0.56
C HIS A 134 1.66 -2.10 -1.84
N VAL A 135 0.99 -1.00 -2.16
CA VAL A 135 1.22 -0.22 -3.39
C VAL A 135 1.35 1.25 -3.06
N MET A 136 2.46 1.86 -3.41
CA MET A 136 2.66 3.31 -3.35
C MET A 136 2.01 3.96 -4.59
N VAL A 137 1.21 4.99 -4.37
CA VAL A 137 0.57 5.79 -5.43
C VAL A 137 0.66 7.27 -5.05
N GLY A 138 1.67 7.97 -5.53
CA GLY A 138 2.00 9.33 -5.11
C GLY A 138 2.28 9.38 -3.60
N GLU A 139 1.51 10.19 -2.88
CA GLU A 139 1.64 10.34 -1.41
C GLU A 139 0.71 9.40 -0.62
N ARG A 140 0.25 8.31 -1.22
CA ARG A 140 -0.69 7.36 -0.61
C ARG A 140 -0.16 5.95 -0.68
N VAL A 141 -0.52 5.15 0.31
CA VAL A 141 -0.32 3.70 0.27
C VAL A 141 -1.68 3.03 0.18
N LEU A 142 -1.83 2.19 -0.83
CA LEU A 142 -2.94 1.25 -0.96
C LEU A 142 -2.46 -0.09 -0.43
N SER A 143 -3.18 -0.66 0.53
CA SER A 143 -2.96 -2.03 0.96
C SER A 143 -4.17 -2.89 0.59
N VAL A 144 -3.91 -4.08 0.07
CA VAL A 144 -4.94 -5.08 -0.28
C VAL A 144 -4.61 -6.39 0.40
N ALA A 145 -5.59 -6.98 1.06
CA ALA A 145 -5.44 -8.28 1.72
C ALA A 145 -6.69 -9.15 1.58
N LEU A 146 -6.49 -10.46 1.50
CA LEU A 146 -7.53 -11.45 1.62
C LEU A 146 -7.51 -12.08 3.02
N HIS A 147 -8.67 -12.17 3.66
CA HIS A 147 -8.83 -12.79 4.96
C HIS A 147 -9.68 -14.05 4.87
N ASN A 148 -9.47 -14.97 5.83
CA ASN A 148 -10.23 -16.20 5.97
C ASN A 148 -10.10 -17.17 4.77
N TYR A 149 -8.98 -17.17 4.05
CA TYR A 149 -8.73 -17.96 2.82
C TYR A 149 -8.39 -19.45 3.08
N ARG A 150 -8.22 -19.86 4.36
CA ARG A 150 -7.70 -21.19 4.71
C ARG A 150 -8.76 -22.31 4.82
N TYR A 151 -10.06 -22.00 4.78
CA TYR A 151 -11.11 -23.01 5.00
C TYR A 151 -12.38 -22.75 4.20
N PRO A 152 -13.13 -23.75 3.72
CA PRO A 152 -12.89 -25.21 3.80
C PRO A 152 -11.92 -25.72 2.74
N LYS A 153 -11.69 -24.95 1.67
CA LYS A 153 -10.75 -25.23 0.60
C LYS A 153 -9.77 -24.07 0.54
N PRO A 154 -8.54 -24.26 1.07
CA PRO A 154 -7.57 -23.16 1.13
C PRO A 154 -7.23 -22.69 -0.29
N LEU A 155 -7.05 -21.38 -0.44
CA LEU A 155 -6.39 -20.80 -1.61
C LEU A 155 -4.88 -21.04 -1.49
N THR A 156 -4.21 -21.24 -2.61
CA THR A 156 -2.75 -21.24 -2.67
C THR A 156 -2.25 -19.80 -2.55
N GLU A 157 -1.01 -19.60 -2.15
CA GLU A 157 -0.38 -18.28 -2.09
C GLU A 157 -0.49 -17.56 -3.43
N GLN A 158 -0.19 -18.24 -4.53
CA GLN A 158 -0.33 -17.69 -5.89
C GLN A 158 -1.76 -17.23 -6.21
N GLN A 159 -2.79 -17.97 -5.74
CA GLN A 159 -4.18 -17.56 -5.92
C GLN A 159 -4.54 -16.35 -5.08
N ILE A 160 -3.96 -16.22 -3.88
CA ILE A 160 -4.14 -15.07 -3.01
C ILE A 160 -3.51 -13.85 -3.67
N GLN A 161 -2.23 -13.93 -4.05
CA GLN A 161 -1.50 -12.85 -4.71
C GLN A 161 -2.21 -12.37 -5.97
N GLN A 162 -2.63 -13.28 -6.84
CA GLN A 162 -3.36 -12.90 -8.07
C GLN A 162 -4.65 -12.12 -7.77
N LYS A 163 -5.40 -12.52 -6.74
CA LYS A 163 -6.63 -11.83 -6.35
C LYS A 163 -6.36 -10.45 -5.74
N GLU A 164 -5.31 -10.31 -4.97
CA GLU A 164 -4.88 -9.04 -4.39
C GLU A 164 -4.41 -8.08 -5.48
N GLU A 165 -3.63 -8.57 -6.45
CA GLU A 165 -3.22 -7.79 -7.61
C GLU A 165 -4.41 -7.33 -8.47
N ASP A 166 -5.38 -8.22 -8.72
CA ASP A 166 -6.59 -7.87 -9.49
C ASP A 166 -7.38 -6.75 -8.79
N ALA A 167 -7.54 -6.84 -7.48
CA ALA A 167 -8.18 -5.79 -6.70
C ALA A 167 -7.36 -4.49 -6.67
N ALA A 168 -6.03 -4.59 -6.54
CA ALA A 168 -5.13 -3.43 -6.54
C ALA A 168 -5.13 -2.70 -7.88
N LYS A 169 -5.12 -3.41 -9.02
CA LYS A 169 -5.21 -2.82 -10.37
C LYS A 169 -6.47 -1.94 -10.52
N LEU A 170 -7.60 -2.42 -10.03
CA LEU A 170 -8.86 -1.66 -10.02
C LEU A 170 -8.78 -0.40 -9.14
N ALA A 171 -8.21 -0.55 -7.94
CA ALA A 171 -8.10 0.54 -6.97
C ALA A 171 -7.10 1.61 -7.42
N VAL A 172 -5.92 1.22 -7.90
CA VAL A 172 -4.86 2.13 -8.40
C VAL A 172 -5.36 2.98 -9.55
N GLY A 173 -6.14 2.40 -10.47
CA GLY A 173 -6.73 3.15 -11.59
C GLY A 173 -7.66 4.28 -11.14
N ARG A 174 -8.22 4.20 -9.93
CA ARG A 174 -9.10 5.23 -9.34
C ARG A 174 -8.41 6.15 -8.34
N LEU A 175 -7.22 5.75 -7.87
CA LEU A 175 -6.38 6.56 -6.98
C LEU A 175 -5.54 7.59 -7.71
N LYS A 176 -5.14 7.30 -8.97
CA LYS A 176 -4.38 8.25 -9.77
C LYS A 176 -5.22 9.49 -10.00
N PRO A 177 -4.69 10.71 -9.77
CA PRO A 177 -5.37 11.92 -10.18
C PRO A 177 -5.57 11.87 -11.69
N SER A 178 -6.80 12.18 -12.13
CA SER A 178 -7.15 12.39 -13.54
C SER A 178 -6.54 13.70 -14.08
#